data_5062169383d1c158ef4ace3822a30b86
#
_entry.id   5062169383d1c158ef4ace3822a30b86
#
_cell.length_a   1.000
_cell.length_b   1.000
_cell.length_c   1.000
_cell.angle_alpha   90.00
_cell.angle_beta   90.00
_cell.angle_gamma   90.00
#
_symmetry.space_group_name_H-M   'P 1'
#
loop_
_entity.id
_entity.type
_entity.pdbx_description
1 polymer ?
#
loop_
_entity_poly.entity_id
_entity_poly.type
_entity_poly.pdbx_seq_one_letter_code
_entity_poly.pdbx_strand_id
1 'polypeptide(L)'
;MAISTDDRVREVSGAPGGSLLSQPRWLQSNSASRTAALVGLGLVLAFLSVYPLSMLLYGSLHSTPPGMAGTFNLDGYQDVLTPQSLITLANTIGISLAKTVPSVVLAVLLAWILARTDTPFRGTLEVLVTLPFFIPPILTAMAWGMLGNPQVGLLNQLYQWITGSSDSPINVYSYGGVVWHMMQYSVPFLFLLIVDAFRAMDPSLEEAARMCGASRWRTFRTVTLQLMLPALTSGAILSFIRGIENFESPLFFGTPAGIHVITTEIYDSINQRSPPQYQYATAASFVIMALMFLIVLLQWRLLRGRSFVTVSGKGYSPGVIKLGKWRWVTFGFCVLFFVVTVVLPVGQLLIGSFFKFFGFYEWEMLTLDHYREVFGSSEFWRGFGNTMLLGLIGATLTMVLGGAVAYVSVRTKWRGRALIDAMAWLPWMMPGIVLGVGFLWGFALLPHAIPIYGTIWALLLAYLSLGTPLSVRVMSSAYAQLSYDLEECSRVHGASWLQTMWRIMLALAWPSFAIGWVLVFFGIMRELSASVLLYSVGSEVLSVVLLKLWANGNAEQVSVIGLLMMALVILFRWLQLKMLKRVVR
;
A
#
# COMPACT_ATOMS: atom_id res chain seq x y z
N MET A 1 3.82 -55.02 -5.99
CA MET A 1 3.36 -55.74 -4.78
C MET A 1 2.98 -54.63 -3.78
N ALA A 2 1.72 -54.26 -3.79
CA ALA A 2 1.16 -53.15 -2.97
C ALA A 2 0.72 -53.75 -1.62
N ILE A 3 1.26 -53.25 -0.53
CA ILE A 3 0.76 -53.55 0.82
C ILE A 3 0.02 -52.32 1.31
N SER A 4 -1.30 -52.50 1.42
CA SER A 4 -2.28 -51.60 2.00
C SER A 4 -1.98 -51.39 3.49
N THR A 5 -1.79 -50.13 3.92
CA THR A 5 -1.58 -49.73 5.33
C THR A 5 -2.86 -49.13 5.94
N ASP A 6 -4.04 -49.67 5.60
CA ASP A 6 -5.32 -49.07 6.01
C ASP A 6 -6.09 -49.83 7.11
N ASP A 7 -5.48 -50.88 7.73
CA ASP A 7 -6.20 -51.75 8.66
C ASP A 7 -5.72 -51.76 10.13
N ARG A 8 -4.94 -50.77 10.60
CA ARG A 8 -4.49 -50.73 12.01
C ARG A 8 -4.86 -49.51 12.84
N VAL A 9 -5.83 -48.74 12.45
CA VAL A 9 -6.31 -47.58 13.24
C VAL A 9 -7.80 -47.71 13.67
N ARG A 10 -8.38 -48.91 13.57
CA ARG A 10 -9.81 -49.12 13.92
C ARG A 10 -10.12 -49.77 15.26
N GLU A 11 -9.15 -50.02 16.13
CA GLU A 11 -9.43 -50.77 17.38
C GLU A 11 -9.11 -50.07 18.70
N VAL A 12 -9.02 -48.74 18.76
CA VAL A 12 -9.00 -48.01 20.05
C VAL A 12 -9.91 -46.80 19.99
N SER A 13 -11.23 -46.98 19.89
CA SER A 13 -12.21 -45.97 20.28
C SER A 13 -13.56 -46.56 20.60
N GLY A 14 -13.62 -47.30 21.68
CA GLY A 14 -14.84 -47.59 22.43
C GLY A 14 -15.22 -46.41 23.29
N ALA A 15 -15.50 -45.24 22.68
CA ALA A 15 -16.20 -44.11 23.33
C ALA A 15 -17.61 -44.03 22.80
N PRO A 16 -18.64 -43.90 23.68
CA PRO A 16 -20.03 -43.88 23.27
C PRO A 16 -20.32 -42.68 22.37
N GLY A 17 -21.10 -42.91 21.32
CA GLY A 17 -21.44 -41.98 20.25
C GLY A 17 -21.62 -40.53 20.66
N GLY A 18 -20.56 -39.76 20.42
CA GLY A 18 -20.63 -38.31 20.43
C GLY A 18 -21.43 -37.86 19.24
N SER A 19 -22.68 -37.44 19.52
CA SER A 19 -23.60 -36.78 18.59
C SER A 19 -22.84 -35.77 17.75
N LEU A 20 -23.00 -35.88 16.43
CA LEU A 20 -22.72 -34.83 15.45
C LEU A 20 -22.81 -33.46 16.12
N LEU A 21 -21.70 -32.73 16.17
CA LEU A 21 -21.64 -31.38 16.72
C LEU A 21 -22.75 -30.55 16.11
N SER A 22 -23.89 -30.51 16.84
CA SER A 22 -25.04 -29.71 16.48
C SER A 22 -24.56 -28.27 16.34
N GLN A 23 -24.84 -27.65 15.21
CA GLN A 23 -24.58 -26.23 15.01
C GLN A 23 -25.08 -25.45 16.23
N PRO A 24 -24.29 -24.54 16.79
CA PRO A 24 -24.68 -23.84 18.02
C PRO A 24 -26.07 -23.21 17.86
N ARG A 25 -26.96 -23.40 18.84
CA ARG A 25 -28.35 -22.93 18.82
C ARG A 25 -28.55 -21.44 18.50
N TRP A 26 -27.57 -20.57 18.74
CA TRP A 26 -27.62 -19.16 18.36
C TRP A 26 -27.54 -18.95 16.83
N LEU A 27 -27.00 -19.92 16.09
CA LEU A 27 -27.11 -19.99 14.63
C LEU A 27 -28.51 -20.36 14.17
N GLN A 28 -29.35 -20.86 15.08
CA GLN A 28 -30.72 -21.28 14.81
C GLN A 28 -31.79 -20.26 15.28
N SER A 29 -31.47 -19.37 16.25
CA SER A 29 -32.47 -18.57 16.94
C SER A 29 -32.96 -17.30 16.22
N ASN A 30 -32.36 -16.85 15.11
CA ASN A 30 -32.90 -15.82 14.22
C ASN A 30 -32.23 -15.93 12.84
N SER A 31 -32.63 -16.94 12.07
CA SER A 31 -32.09 -17.14 10.70
C SER A 31 -32.30 -15.91 9.82
N ALA A 32 -33.40 -15.20 9.99
CA ALA A 32 -33.70 -13.99 9.21
C ALA A 32 -32.79 -12.81 9.52
N SER A 33 -32.55 -12.45 10.78
CA SER A 33 -31.68 -11.32 11.15
C SER A 33 -30.22 -11.56 10.78
N ARG A 34 -29.75 -12.79 10.93
CA ARG A 34 -28.41 -13.19 10.52
C ARG A 34 -28.24 -13.13 9.01
N THR A 35 -29.21 -13.68 8.27
CA THR A 35 -29.20 -13.62 6.80
C THR A 35 -29.25 -12.16 6.34
N ALA A 36 -30.08 -11.33 6.96
CA ALA A 36 -30.14 -9.90 6.66
C ALA A 36 -28.80 -9.18 6.90
N ALA A 37 -28.11 -9.48 8.01
CA ALA A 37 -26.78 -8.90 8.30
C ALA A 37 -25.72 -9.34 7.28
N LEU A 38 -25.71 -10.63 6.89
CA LEU A 38 -24.78 -11.14 5.88
C LEU A 38 -25.07 -10.58 4.48
N VAL A 39 -26.34 -10.46 4.12
CA VAL A 39 -26.77 -9.82 2.86
C VAL A 39 -26.41 -8.34 2.88
N GLY A 40 -26.67 -7.63 3.98
CA GLY A 40 -26.28 -6.23 4.15
C GLY A 40 -24.76 -6.02 3.99
N LEU A 41 -23.95 -6.87 4.63
CA LEU A 41 -22.49 -6.85 4.47
C LEU A 41 -22.07 -7.11 3.02
N GLY A 42 -22.70 -8.09 2.37
CA GLY A 42 -22.47 -8.40 0.95
C GLY A 42 -22.84 -7.25 0.03
N LEU A 43 -23.97 -6.55 0.28
CA LEU A 43 -24.37 -5.38 -0.50
C LEU A 43 -23.41 -4.21 -0.34
N VAL A 44 -22.92 -3.94 0.89
CA VAL A 44 -21.92 -2.91 1.13
C VAL A 44 -20.64 -3.23 0.37
N LEU A 45 -20.15 -4.47 0.44
CA LEU A 45 -18.96 -4.88 -0.31
C LEU A 45 -19.17 -4.84 -1.83
N ALA A 46 -20.33 -5.26 -2.30
CA ALA A 46 -20.68 -5.18 -3.72
C ALA A 46 -20.66 -3.73 -4.21
N PHE A 47 -21.21 -2.81 -3.42
CA PHE A 47 -21.17 -1.38 -3.75
C PHE A 47 -19.75 -0.82 -3.72
N LEU A 48 -18.91 -1.21 -2.78
CA LEU A 48 -17.53 -0.69 -2.68
C LEU A 48 -16.56 -1.31 -3.69
N SER A 49 -16.83 -2.51 -4.21
CA SER A 49 -15.90 -3.25 -5.06
C SER A 49 -16.47 -3.59 -6.45
N VAL A 50 -17.64 -4.22 -6.48
CA VAL A 50 -18.23 -4.72 -7.75
C VAL A 50 -18.86 -3.59 -8.54
N TYR A 51 -19.51 -2.64 -7.86
CA TYR A 51 -20.17 -1.50 -8.53
C TYR A 51 -19.20 -0.62 -9.31
N PRO A 52 -18.07 -0.09 -8.75
CA PRO A 52 -17.11 0.68 -9.53
C PRO A 52 -16.51 -0.13 -10.68
N LEU A 53 -16.30 -1.44 -10.50
CA LEU A 53 -15.83 -2.32 -11.57
C LEU A 53 -16.85 -2.46 -12.70
N SER A 54 -18.14 -2.61 -12.38
CA SER A 54 -19.20 -2.67 -13.37
C SER A 54 -19.35 -1.34 -14.13
N MET A 55 -19.13 -0.23 -13.42
CA MET A 55 -19.16 1.11 -14.01
C MET A 55 -17.96 1.38 -14.93
N LEU A 56 -16.80 0.82 -14.65
CA LEU A 56 -15.67 0.83 -15.59
C LEU A 56 -16.01 0.09 -16.88
N LEU A 57 -16.63 -1.08 -16.78
CA LEU A 57 -17.05 -1.83 -17.98
C LEU A 57 -18.12 -1.05 -18.74
N TYR A 58 -19.10 -0.48 -18.07
CA TYR A 58 -20.13 0.35 -18.68
C TYR A 58 -19.51 1.56 -19.41
N GLY A 59 -18.68 2.35 -18.70
CA GLY A 59 -18.06 3.56 -19.25
C GLY A 59 -17.07 3.28 -20.40
N SER A 60 -16.41 2.12 -20.42
CA SER A 60 -15.51 1.74 -21.52
C SER A 60 -16.22 1.50 -22.84
N LEU A 61 -17.52 1.19 -22.78
CA LEU A 61 -18.37 0.98 -23.95
C LEU A 61 -19.22 2.18 -24.31
N HIS A 62 -19.28 3.21 -23.46
CA HIS A 62 -20.20 4.35 -23.61
C HIS A 62 -19.50 5.55 -24.25
N SER A 63 -20.07 6.06 -25.36
CA SER A 63 -19.43 7.08 -26.23
C SER A 63 -19.42 8.50 -25.65
N THR A 64 -20.25 8.80 -24.64
CA THR A 64 -20.42 10.15 -24.07
C THR A 64 -19.88 10.27 -22.65
N PRO A 65 -19.66 11.49 -22.15
CA PRO A 65 -19.29 11.71 -20.77
C PRO A 65 -20.25 11.09 -19.74
N PRO A 66 -19.77 10.80 -18.51
CA PRO A 66 -20.61 10.26 -17.44
C PRO A 66 -21.89 11.06 -17.21
N GLY A 67 -23.04 10.36 -17.12
CA GLY A 67 -24.35 10.98 -16.91
C GLY A 67 -25.06 11.52 -18.16
N MET A 68 -24.44 11.47 -19.33
CA MET A 68 -25.06 11.86 -20.60
C MET A 68 -25.55 10.64 -21.40
N ALA A 69 -26.62 10.82 -22.19
CA ALA A 69 -27.09 9.78 -23.10
C ALA A 69 -26.10 9.58 -24.25
N GLY A 70 -25.81 8.34 -24.59
CA GLY A 70 -24.86 8.00 -25.66
C GLY A 70 -25.13 6.61 -26.26
N THR A 71 -24.29 6.22 -27.20
CA THR A 71 -24.32 4.92 -27.87
C THR A 71 -23.23 4.01 -27.32
N PHE A 72 -23.46 2.71 -27.43
CA PHE A 72 -22.44 1.72 -27.09
C PHE A 72 -21.58 1.42 -28.32
N ASN A 73 -20.26 1.55 -28.17
CA ASN A 73 -19.27 1.22 -29.18
C ASN A 73 -17.95 0.74 -28.55
N LEU A 74 -16.97 0.41 -29.37
CA LEU A 74 -15.65 -0.07 -28.93
C LEU A 74 -14.53 0.94 -29.26
N ASP A 75 -14.86 2.19 -29.57
CA ASP A 75 -13.88 3.19 -30.02
C ASP A 75 -12.80 3.44 -28.96
N GLY A 76 -13.18 3.49 -27.67
CA GLY A 76 -12.21 3.62 -26.60
C GLY A 76 -11.16 2.49 -26.55
N TYR A 77 -11.53 1.26 -26.91
CA TYR A 77 -10.55 0.15 -27.01
C TYR A 77 -9.68 0.27 -28.26
N GLN A 78 -10.20 0.79 -29.38
CA GLN A 78 -9.39 1.08 -30.56
C GLN A 78 -8.35 2.16 -30.27
N ASP A 79 -8.73 3.20 -29.53
CA ASP A 79 -7.83 4.26 -29.08
C ASP A 79 -6.72 3.73 -28.15
N VAL A 80 -7.01 2.74 -27.30
CA VAL A 80 -6.00 2.09 -26.43
C VAL A 80 -5.01 1.24 -27.26
N LEU A 81 -5.37 0.80 -28.45
CA LEU A 81 -4.50 0.03 -29.34
C LEU A 81 -3.67 0.92 -30.29
N THR A 82 -3.75 2.23 -30.18
CA THR A 82 -2.91 3.15 -30.97
C THR A 82 -1.43 3.00 -30.61
N PRO A 83 -0.49 3.28 -31.53
CA PRO A 83 0.95 3.19 -31.25
C PRO A 83 1.37 4.01 -30.01
N GLN A 84 0.78 5.18 -29.81
CA GLN A 84 1.07 6.04 -28.65
C GLN A 84 0.65 5.38 -27.34
N SER A 85 -0.54 4.83 -27.28
CA SER A 85 -1.05 4.14 -26.07
C SER A 85 -0.27 2.85 -25.78
N LEU A 86 0.19 2.15 -26.82
CA LEU A 86 1.06 0.97 -26.67
C LEU A 86 2.44 1.36 -26.10
N ILE A 87 3.00 2.51 -26.50
CA ILE A 87 4.23 3.05 -25.89
C ILE A 87 3.99 3.36 -24.40
N THR A 88 2.88 3.97 -24.07
CA THR A 88 2.49 4.25 -22.67
C THR A 88 2.36 2.96 -21.84
N LEU A 89 1.78 1.91 -22.41
CA LEU A 89 1.71 0.59 -21.77
C LEU A 89 3.10 -0.04 -21.63
N ALA A 90 3.95 0.05 -22.65
CA ALA A 90 5.33 -0.43 -22.59
C ALA A 90 6.16 0.33 -21.54
N ASN A 91 6.01 1.64 -21.43
CA ASN A 91 6.61 2.46 -20.37
C ASN A 91 6.15 1.99 -18.98
N THR A 92 4.85 1.73 -18.81
CA THR A 92 4.28 1.26 -17.54
C THR A 92 4.92 -0.05 -17.10
N ILE A 93 5.01 -1.03 -18.00
CA ILE A 93 5.63 -2.33 -17.73
C ILE A 93 7.13 -2.19 -17.53
N GLY A 94 7.80 -1.44 -18.43
CA GLY A 94 9.26 -1.25 -18.42
C GLY A 94 9.75 -0.56 -17.13
N ILE A 95 9.11 0.54 -16.74
CA ILE A 95 9.44 1.28 -15.50
C ILE A 95 9.16 0.39 -14.27
N SER A 96 8.02 -0.33 -14.26
CA SER A 96 7.68 -1.23 -13.15
C SER A 96 8.69 -2.36 -12.99
N LEU A 97 9.19 -2.91 -14.11
CA LEU A 97 10.23 -3.94 -14.11
C LEU A 97 11.58 -3.35 -13.70
N ALA A 98 11.96 -2.21 -14.30
CA ALA A 98 13.22 -1.51 -14.02
C ALA A 98 13.36 -1.11 -12.55
N LYS A 99 12.26 -0.74 -11.87
CA LYS A 99 12.31 -0.45 -10.43
C LYS A 99 12.28 -1.72 -9.57
N THR A 100 11.59 -2.77 -10.01
CA THR A 100 11.40 -3.98 -9.18
C THR A 100 12.70 -4.73 -8.95
N VAL A 101 13.49 -4.92 -10.00
CA VAL A 101 14.76 -5.67 -9.90
C VAL A 101 15.72 -5.04 -8.88
N PRO A 102 16.13 -3.77 -8.98
CA PRO A 102 17.02 -3.17 -7.99
C PRO A 102 16.38 -3.04 -6.60
N SER A 103 15.05 -2.84 -6.51
CA SER A 103 14.37 -2.82 -5.21
C SER A 103 14.49 -4.16 -4.48
N VAL A 104 14.31 -5.30 -5.18
CA VAL A 104 14.48 -6.63 -4.58
C VAL A 104 15.91 -6.84 -4.15
N VAL A 105 16.90 -6.48 -4.98
CA VAL A 105 18.32 -6.63 -4.65
C VAL A 105 18.68 -5.83 -3.39
N LEU A 106 18.29 -4.56 -3.33
CA LEU A 106 18.55 -3.70 -2.16
C LEU A 106 17.82 -4.20 -0.91
N ALA A 107 16.55 -4.62 -1.03
CA ALA A 107 15.80 -5.15 0.10
C ALA A 107 16.40 -6.45 0.65
N VAL A 108 16.84 -7.36 -0.23
CA VAL A 108 17.56 -8.59 0.17
C VAL A 108 18.86 -8.25 0.88
N LEU A 109 19.64 -7.31 0.35
CA LEU A 109 20.91 -6.89 0.95
C LEU A 109 20.68 -6.29 2.34
N LEU A 110 19.74 -5.36 2.49
CA LEU A 110 19.38 -4.76 3.78
C LEU A 110 18.85 -5.81 4.78
N ALA A 111 17.97 -6.70 4.32
CA ALA A 111 17.41 -7.75 5.17
C ALA A 111 18.50 -8.75 5.62
N TRP A 112 19.40 -9.15 4.74
CA TRP A 112 20.55 -9.99 5.08
C TRP A 112 21.47 -9.30 6.08
N ILE A 113 21.82 -8.01 5.85
CA ILE A 113 22.66 -7.23 6.77
C ILE A 113 22.03 -7.19 8.17
N LEU A 114 20.77 -6.83 8.29
CA LEU A 114 20.12 -6.60 9.58
C LEU A 114 19.67 -7.89 10.29
N ALA A 115 19.33 -8.94 9.55
CA ALA A 115 18.90 -10.21 10.13
C ALA A 115 20.06 -11.18 10.44
N ARG A 116 21.16 -11.16 9.64
CA ARG A 116 22.17 -12.23 9.62
C ARG A 116 23.59 -11.80 10.00
N THR A 117 23.86 -10.49 10.21
CA THR A 117 25.22 -10.01 10.51
C THR A 117 25.33 -9.35 11.88
N ASP A 118 26.57 -9.12 12.33
CA ASP A 118 26.90 -8.39 13.58
C ASP A 118 26.99 -6.88 13.39
N THR A 119 26.28 -6.31 12.40
CA THR A 119 26.21 -4.86 12.16
C THR A 119 25.78 -4.12 13.42
N PRO A 120 26.49 -3.02 13.83
CA PRO A 120 26.15 -2.26 15.02
C PRO A 120 24.74 -1.64 14.92
N PHE A 121 24.07 -1.47 16.07
CA PHE A 121 22.79 -0.78 16.19
C PHE A 121 21.66 -1.35 15.30
N ARG A 122 21.64 -2.67 15.03
CA ARG A 122 20.67 -3.33 14.13
C ARG A 122 19.22 -2.91 14.37
N GLY A 123 18.77 -2.88 15.63
CA GLY A 123 17.39 -2.50 15.96
C GLY A 123 17.04 -1.06 15.54
N THR A 124 17.96 -0.12 15.73
CA THR A 124 17.79 1.27 15.29
C THR A 124 17.80 1.36 13.77
N LEU A 125 18.77 0.69 13.12
CA LEU A 125 18.88 0.68 11.66
C LEU A 125 17.63 0.07 10.99
N GLU A 126 17.03 -0.94 11.58
CA GLU A 126 15.78 -1.52 11.09
C GLU A 126 14.64 -0.49 11.09
N VAL A 127 14.51 0.28 12.14
CA VAL A 127 13.54 1.40 12.19
C VAL A 127 13.87 2.43 11.11
N LEU A 128 15.14 2.83 10.98
CA LEU A 128 15.57 3.83 9.99
C LEU A 128 15.33 3.36 8.54
N VAL A 129 15.62 2.10 8.23
CA VAL A 129 15.38 1.51 6.90
C VAL A 129 13.89 1.43 6.55
N THR A 130 13.03 1.22 7.55
CA THR A 130 11.58 1.15 7.32
C THR A 130 10.88 2.50 7.30
N LEU A 131 11.53 3.56 7.79
CA LEU A 131 10.93 4.89 7.92
C LEU A 131 10.40 5.48 6.60
N PRO A 132 11.10 5.35 5.44
CA PRO A 132 10.61 5.90 4.16
C PRO A 132 9.23 5.36 3.75
N PHE A 133 8.85 4.16 4.18
CA PHE A 133 7.53 3.58 3.89
C PHE A 133 6.37 4.40 4.48
N PHE A 134 6.61 5.09 5.58
CA PHE A 134 5.58 5.90 6.26
C PHE A 134 5.48 7.33 5.72
N ILE A 135 6.48 7.81 4.98
CA ILE A 135 6.45 9.14 4.38
C ILE A 135 5.52 9.10 3.15
N PRO A 136 4.57 10.05 3.02
CA PRO A 136 3.74 10.14 1.83
C PRO A 136 4.58 10.29 0.54
N PRO A 137 4.37 9.44 -0.50
CA PRO A 137 5.16 9.49 -1.73
C PRO A 137 5.11 10.84 -2.43
N ILE A 138 3.99 11.54 -2.37
CA ILE A 138 3.85 12.89 -2.93
C ILE A 138 4.86 13.87 -2.34
N LEU A 139 5.13 13.81 -1.04
CA LEU A 139 6.07 14.71 -0.37
C LEU A 139 7.52 14.43 -0.79
N THR A 140 7.89 13.14 -0.87
CA THR A 140 9.22 12.77 -1.34
C THR A 140 9.40 13.07 -2.83
N ALA A 141 8.32 12.96 -3.65
CA ALA A 141 8.36 13.37 -5.05
C ALA A 141 8.64 14.87 -5.19
N MET A 142 7.90 15.70 -4.47
CA MET A 142 8.10 17.15 -4.49
C MET A 142 9.49 17.53 -3.96
N ALA A 143 9.93 16.93 -2.85
CA ALA A 143 11.26 17.17 -2.29
C ALA A 143 12.38 16.78 -3.27
N TRP A 144 12.27 15.63 -3.93
CA TRP A 144 13.24 15.21 -4.95
C TRP A 144 13.14 16.06 -6.22
N GLY A 145 11.93 16.55 -6.57
CA GLY A 145 11.75 17.54 -7.62
C GLY A 145 12.52 18.83 -7.35
N MET A 146 12.59 19.25 -6.07
CA MET A 146 13.41 20.39 -5.66
C MET A 146 14.91 20.05 -5.58
N LEU A 147 15.28 18.87 -5.02
CA LEU A 147 16.69 18.46 -4.86
C LEU A 147 17.40 18.24 -6.20
N GLY A 148 16.74 17.54 -7.10
CA GLY A 148 17.33 17.07 -8.37
C GLY A 148 16.83 17.84 -9.59
N ASN A 149 16.29 19.06 -9.42
CA ASN A 149 15.93 19.94 -10.53
C ASN A 149 17.20 20.28 -11.32
N PRO A 150 17.23 20.10 -12.65
CA PRO A 150 18.43 20.35 -13.44
C PRO A 150 18.85 21.82 -13.49
N GLN A 151 17.95 22.76 -13.25
CA GLN A 151 18.25 24.20 -13.33
C GLN A 151 18.65 24.79 -11.98
N VAL A 152 17.86 24.51 -10.92
CA VAL A 152 17.98 25.17 -9.62
C VAL A 152 18.05 24.20 -8.44
N GLY A 153 18.21 22.89 -8.70
CA GLY A 153 18.21 21.87 -7.65
C GLY A 153 19.42 21.97 -6.72
N LEU A 154 19.17 21.85 -5.41
CA LEU A 154 20.21 21.97 -4.38
C LEU A 154 21.38 21.01 -4.60
N LEU A 155 21.14 19.79 -5.06
CA LEU A 155 22.20 18.82 -5.32
C LEU A 155 23.09 19.23 -6.51
N ASN A 156 22.51 19.84 -7.54
CA ASN A 156 23.27 20.35 -8.68
C ASN A 156 24.07 21.60 -8.28
N GLN A 157 23.49 22.51 -7.49
CA GLN A 157 24.20 23.68 -6.96
C GLN A 157 25.38 23.24 -6.07
N LEU A 158 25.19 22.25 -5.21
CA LEU A 158 26.26 21.68 -4.39
C LEU A 158 27.37 21.04 -5.26
N TYR A 159 26.99 20.29 -6.29
CA TYR A 159 27.94 19.72 -7.25
C TYR A 159 28.75 20.81 -7.95
N GLN A 160 28.10 21.85 -8.46
CA GLN A 160 28.76 22.99 -9.12
C GLN A 160 29.71 23.72 -8.17
N TRP A 161 29.28 23.92 -6.92
CA TRP A 161 30.12 24.54 -5.89
C TRP A 161 31.38 23.70 -5.56
N ILE A 162 31.26 22.38 -5.46
CA ILE A 162 32.40 21.48 -5.14
C ILE A 162 33.34 21.32 -6.31
N THR A 163 32.82 21.19 -7.54
CA THR A 163 33.62 20.86 -8.73
C THR A 163 34.09 22.07 -9.51
N GLY A 164 33.46 23.24 -9.28
CA GLY A 164 33.68 24.45 -10.11
C GLY A 164 33.12 24.32 -11.54
N SER A 165 32.39 23.21 -11.86
CA SER A 165 31.75 23.01 -13.16
C SER A 165 30.37 23.68 -13.20
N SER A 166 29.95 24.10 -14.39
CA SER A 166 28.57 24.57 -14.64
C SER A 166 27.61 23.45 -14.97
N ASP A 167 28.06 22.19 -14.96
CA ASP A 167 27.22 21.05 -15.29
C ASP A 167 26.16 20.74 -14.22
N SER A 168 25.03 20.20 -14.66
CA SER A 168 23.93 19.73 -13.80
C SER A 168 23.70 18.24 -14.04
N PRO A 169 24.50 17.34 -13.45
CA PRO A 169 24.45 15.91 -13.75
C PRO A 169 23.19 15.21 -13.21
N ILE A 170 22.51 15.82 -12.24
CA ILE A 170 21.33 15.22 -11.60
C ILE A 170 20.07 15.78 -12.27
N ASN A 171 19.34 14.92 -12.98
CA ASN A 171 18.04 15.24 -13.55
C ASN A 171 17.02 14.18 -13.14
N VAL A 172 16.10 14.58 -12.25
CA VAL A 172 15.01 13.72 -11.78
C VAL A 172 13.90 13.58 -12.81
N TYR A 173 13.79 14.49 -13.77
CA TYR A 173 12.82 14.45 -14.86
C TYR A 173 13.31 13.50 -15.97
N SER A 174 13.28 12.20 -15.66
CA SER A 174 13.82 11.16 -16.53
C SER A 174 13.26 9.80 -16.12
N TYR A 175 13.42 8.77 -16.98
CA TYR A 175 13.13 7.36 -16.61
C TYR A 175 13.86 6.96 -15.31
N GLY A 176 15.12 7.37 -15.18
CA GLY A 176 15.92 7.10 -13.98
C GLY A 176 15.34 7.74 -12.73
N GLY A 177 14.85 8.97 -12.81
CA GLY A 177 14.22 9.68 -11.70
C GLY A 177 12.90 9.03 -11.27
N VAL A 178 12.06 8.62 -12.22
CA VAL A 178 10.83 7.87 -11.93
C VAL A 178 11.16 6.57 -11.20
N VAL A 179 12.08 5.75 -11.74
CA VAL A 179 12.50 4.48 -11.15
C VAL A 179 13.10 4.70 -9.76
N TRP A 180 13.99 5.67 -9.62
CA TRP A 180 14.63 6.04 -8.36
C TRP A 180 13.61 6.38 -7.26
N HIS A 181 12.66 7.26 -7.58
CA HIS A 181 11.64 7.65 -6.60
C HIS A 181 10.77 6.46 -6.20
N MET A 182 10.34 5.63 -7.16
CA MET A 182 9.56 4.42 -6.87
C MET A 182 10.32 3.42 -5.99
N MET A 183 11.65 3.35 -6.08
CA MET A 183 12.48 2.48 -5.25
C MET A 183 12.48 2.90 -3.77
N GLN A 184 12.38 4.19 -3.45
CA GLN A 184 12.51 4.71 -2.09
C GLN A 184 11.51 4.11 -1.11
N TYR A 185 10.29 3.84 -1.54
CA TYR A 185 9.26 3.17 -0.72
C TYR A 185 9.06 1.68 -1.07
N SER A 186 9.49 1.24 -2.27
CA SER A 186 9.46 -0.19 -2.62
C SER A 186 10.49 -0.99 -1.82
N VAL A 187 11.69 -0.45 -1.59
CA VAL A 187 12.74 -1.14 -0.83
C VAL A 187 12.34 -1.40 0.62
N PRO A 188 11.86 -0.42 1.41
CA PRO A 188 11.37 -0.67 2.76
C PRO A 188 10.19 -1.65 2.82
N PHE A 189 9.27 -1.55 1.87
CA PHE A 189 8.15 -2.48 1.77
C PHE A 189 8.59 -3.93 1.57
N LEU A 190 9.51 -4.15 0.61
CA LEU A 190 10.09 -5.47 0.37
C LEU A 190 10.93 -5.96 1.55
N PHE A 191 11.68 -5.07 2.18
CA PHE A 191 12.46 -5.37 3.38
C PHE A 191 11.57 -5.95 4.48
N LEU A 192 10.43 -5.32 4.78
CA LEU A 192 9.47 -5.80 5.77
C LEU A 192 8.91 -7.19 5.45
N LEU A 193 8.73 -7.52 4.16
CA LEU A 193 8.26 -8.85 3.74
C LEU A 193 9.33 -9.93 3.85
N ILE A 194 10.61 -9.56 3.71
CA ILE A 194 11.72 -10.50 3.53
C ILE A 194 12.49 -10.72 4.85
N VAL A 195 12.59 -9.70 5.72
CA VAL A 195 13.46 -9.74 6.91
C VAL A 195 13.10 -10.88 7.87
N ASP A 196 11.80 -11.13 8.08
CA ASP A 196 11.34 -12.18 8.98
C ASP A 196 11.61 -13.59 8.40
N ALA A 197 11.58 -13.73 7.08
CA ALA A 197 11.96 -14.97 6.42
C ALA A 197 13.47 -15.27 6.62
N PHE A 198 14.34 -14.25 6.59
CA PHE A 198 15.75 -14.39 6.93
C PHE A 198 15.98 -14.76 8.40
N ARG A 199 15.16 -14.24 9.31
CA ARG A 199 15.22 -14.56 10.75
C ARG A 199 14.75 -15.97 11.04
N ALA A 200 13.75 -16.45 10.32
CA ALA A 200 13.18 -17.79 10.50
C ALA A 200 14.03 -18.91 9.87
N MET A 201 15.07 -18.58 9.10
CA MET A 201 15.91 -19.57 8.42
C MET A 201 16.85 -20.27 9.39
N ASP A 202 16.91 -21.60 9.32
CA ASP A 202 17.80 -22.44 10.12
C ASP A 202 19.28 -22.27 9.70
N PRO A 203 20.17 -21.80 10.60
CA PRO A 203 21.59 -21.63 10.31
C PRO A 203 22.31 -22.96 10.01
N SER A 204 21.81 -24.10 10.52
CA SER A 204 22.43 -25.41 10.34
C SER A 204 22.58 -25.82 8.88
N LEU A 205 21.65 -25.35 8.00
CA LEU A 205 21.72 -25.64 6.58
C LEU A 205 22.90 -24.93 5.91
N GLU A 206 23.21 -23.68 6.32
CA GLU A 206 24.38 -22.95 5.85
C GLU A 206 25.68 -23.55 6.41
N GLU A 207 25.67 -24.00 7.67
CA GLU A 207 26.80 -24.66 8.31
C GLU A 207 27.10 -26.01 7.65
N ALA A 208 26.09 -26.82 7.37
CA ALA A 208 26.24 -28.09 6.65
C ALA A 208 26.85 -27.88 5.25
N ALA A 209 26.38 -26.88 4.49
CA ALA A 209 26.96 -26.57 3.20
C ALA A 209 28.44 -26.17 3.30
N ARG A 210 28.80 -25.41 4.33
CA ARG A 210 30.20 -25.01 4.60
C ARG A 210 31.07 -26.16 5.04
N MET A 211 30.52 -27.08 5.82
CA MET A 211 31.21 -28.35 6.18
C MET A 211 31.50 -29.21 4.96
N CYS A 212 30.61 -29.15 3.94
CA CYS A 212 30.82 -29.80 2.64
C CYS A 212 31.78 -29.00 1.70
N GLY A 213 32.50 -27.99 2.22
CA GLY A 213 33.48 -27.23 1.46
C GLY A 213 32.94 -26.09 0.61
N ALA A 214 31.65 -25.70 0.76
CA ALA A 214 31.11 -24.54 0.04
C ALA A 214 31.68 -23.22 0.59
N SER A 215 32.12 -22.34 -0.29
CA SER A 215 32.51 -20.97 0.07
C SER A 215 31.29 -20.17 0.55
N ARG A 216 31.49 -19.07 1.30
CA ARG A 216 30.42 -18.20 1.79
C ARG A 216 29.50 -17.71 0.67
N TRP A 217 30.04 -17.32 -0.47
CA TRP A 217 29.28 -16.90 -1.64
C TRP A 217 28.47 -18.04 -2.26
N ARG A 218 29.09 -19.24 -2.36
CA ARG A 218 28.39 -20.43 -2.86
C ARG A 218 27.24 -20.82 -1.92
N THR A 219 27.47 -20.83 -0.60
CA THR A 219 26.41 -21.09 0.40
C THR A 219 25.27 -20.07 0.26
N PHE A 220 25.58 -18.78 0.18
CA PHE A 220 24.57 -17.74 -0.01
C PHE A 220 23.72 -17.99 -1.27
N ARG A 221 24.37 -18.27 -2.40
CA ARG A 221 23.66 -18.44 -3.69
C ARG A 221 22.86 -19.75 -3.78
N THR A 222 23.40 -20.86 -3.24
CA THR A 222 22.83 -22.20 -3.43
C THR A 222 21.93 -22.66 -2.27
N VAL A 223 22.07 -22.09 -1.09
CA VAL A 223 21.28 -22.44 0.09
C VAL A 223 20.40 -21.27 0.50
N THR A 224 21.00 -20.17 0.94
CA THR A 224 20.27 -19.03 1.51
C THR A 224 19.27 -18.46 0.50
N LEU A 225 19.71 -18.12 -0.71
CA LEU A 225 18.86 -17.50 -1.74
C LEU A 225 17.77 -18.48 -2.22
N GLN A 226 18.06 -19.79 -2.31
CA GLN A 226 17.06 -20.76 -2.72
C GLN A 226 15.96 -20.97 -1.69
N LEU A 227 16.31 -20.98 -0.40
CA LEU A 227 15.34 -21.03 0.69
C LEU A 227 14.48 -19.76 0.74
N MET A 228 15.04 -18.62 0.36
CA MET A 228 14.35 -17.34 0.31
C MET A 228 13.53 -17.13 -0.99
N LEU A 229 13.75 -17.96 -2.02
CA LEU A 229 13.15 -17.78 -3.34
C LEU A 229 11.63 -17.58 -3.32
N PRO A 230 10.85 -18.26 -2.48
CA PRO A 230 9.42 -18.07 -2.38
C PRO A 230 9.02 -16.69 -1.87
N ALA A 231 9.67 -16.22 -0.80
CA ALA A 231 9.43 -14.88 -0.27
C ALA A 231 9.87 -13.80 -1.27
N LEU A 232 11.01 -14.03 -1.94
CA LEU A 232 11.53 -13.12 -2.96
C LEU A 232 10.62 -13.03 -4.18
N THR A 233 10.15 -14.17 -4.70
CA THR A 233 9.24 -14.17 -5.87
C THR A 233 7.90 -13.52 -5.54
N SER A 234 7.33 -13.81 -4.37
CA SER A 234 6.09 -13.18 -3.92
C SER A 234 6.27 -11.67 -3.74
N GLY A 235 7.36 -11.25 -3.10
CA GLY A 235 7.70 -9.84 -2.92
C GLY A 235 7.95 -9.13 -4.25
N ALA A 236 8.69 -9.75 -5.18
CA ALA A 236 8.98 -9.19 -6.49
C ALA A 236 7.71 -8.96 -7.32
N ILE A 237 6.81 -9.95 -7.36
CA ILE A 237 5.54 -9.82 -8.10
C ILE A 237 4.67 -8.73 -7.47
N LEU A 238 4.57 -8.69 -6.13
CA LEU A 238 3.82 -7.65 -5.44
C LEU A 238 4.43 -6.26 -5.65
N SER A 239 5.76 -6.15 -5.63
CA SER A 239 6.46 -4.92 -5.97
C SER A 239 6.19 -4.50 -7.43
N PHE A 240 6.18 -5.43 -8.37
CA PHE A 240 5.89 -5.16 -9.77
C PHE A 240 4.46 -4.63 -9.96
N ILE A 241 3.46 -5.27 -9.32
CA ILE A 241 2.06 -4.80 -9.32
C ILE A 241 1.99 -3.37 -8.77
N ARG A 242 2.63 -3.10 -7.62
CA ARG A 242 2.72 -1.75 -7.06
C ARG A 242 3.43 -0.75 -7.96
N GLY A 243 4.30 -1.21 -8.86
CA GLY A 243 4.90 -0.40 -9.90
C GLY A 243 3.89 0.04 -10.96
N ILE A 244 3.07 -0.89 -11.43
CA ILE A 244 2.02 -0.64 -12.42
C ILE A 244 0.95 0.32 -11.88
N GLU A 245 0.60 0.20 -10.59
CA GLU A 245 -0.37 1.07 -9.92
C GLU A 245 0.12 2.50 -9.68
N ASN A 246 1.43 2.72 -9.75
CA ASN A 246 2.00 3.99 -9.32
C ASN A 246 1.57 5.15 -10.22
N PHE A 247 1.10 6.20 -9.56
CA PHE A 247 0.65 7.43 -10.18
C PHE A 247 1.59 8.61 -9.89
N GLU A 248 2.01 8.74 -8.63
CA GLU A 248 2.75 9.93 -8.16
C GLU A 248 4.11 10.08 -8.84
N SER A 249 4.94 9.03 -8.87
CA SER A 249 6.30 9.15 -9.45
C SER A 249 6.27 9.50 -10.93
N PRO A 250 5.46 8.84 -11.78
CA PRO A 250 5.31 9.25 -13.17
C PRO A 250 4.70 10.63 -13.35
N LEU A 251 3.75 11.04 -12.51
CA LEU A 251 3.14 12.37 -12.58
C LEU A 251 4.18 13.47 -12.36
N PHE A 252 5.02 13.33 -11.31
CA PHE A 252 5.97 14.38 -10.93
C PHE A 252 7.26 14.39 -11.75
N PHE A 253 7.73 13.23 -12.22
CA PHE A 253 9.02 13.12 -12.92
C PHE A 253 8.91 12.68 -14.36
N GLY A 254 7.91 11.87 -14.69
CA GLY A 254 7.69 11.37 -16.04
C GLY A 254 6.99 12.39 -16.93
N THR A 255 5.83 12.88 -16.51
CA THR A 255 5.02 13.81 -17.31
C THR A 255 5.80 15.05 -17.76
N PRO A 256 6.59 15.75 -16.89
CA PRO A 256 7.42 16.87 -17.34
C PRO A 256 8.51 16.50 -18.36
N ALA A 257 8.91 15.22 -18.40
CA ALA A 257 9.87 14.68 -19.36
C ALA A 257 9.22 14.05 -20.60
N GLY A 258 7.91 14.17 -20.78
CA GLY A 258 7.17 13.52 -21.86
C GLY A 258 7.05 12.00 -21.73
N ILE A 259 7.31 11.46 -20.53
CA ILE A 259 7.23 10.02 -20.24
C ILE A 259 5.89 9.74 -19.58
N HIS A 260 4.94 9.23 -20.34
CA HIS A 260 3.61 8.86 -19.85
C HIS A 260 3.56 7.36 -19.51
N VAL A 261 2.87 7.05 -18.43
CA VAL A 261 2.44 5.70 -18.06
C VAL A 261 0.91 5.66 -18.04
N ILE A 262 0.32 4.47 -18.00
CA ILE A 262 -1.14 4.35 -18.17
C ILE A 262 -1.93 5.09 -17.08
N THR A 263 -1.41 5.16 -15.86
CA THR A 263 -2.06 5.88 -14.75
C THR A 263 -2.06 7.40 -14.95
N THR A 264 -0.97 7.98 -15.48
CA THR A 264 -0.92 9.41 -15.84
C THR A 264 -1.72 9.70 -17.10
N GLU A 265 -1.73 8.80 -18.07
CA GLU A 265 -2.52 8.93 -19.30
C GLU A 265 -4.03 8.93 -19.02
N ILE A 266 -4.51 8.09 -18.09
CA ILE A 266 -5.90 8.13 -17.61
C ILE A 266 -6.23 9.49 -17.00
N TYR A 267 -5.35 10.01 -16.15
CA TYR A 267 -5.51 11.31 -15.52
C TYR A 267 -5.55 12.44 -16.57
N ASP A 268 -4.58 12.46 -17.48
CA ASP A 268 -4.45 13.49 -18.51
C ASP A 268 -5.64 13.47 -19.47
N SER A 269 -6.15 12.28 -19.82
CA SER A 269 -7.31 12.12 -20.70
C SER A 269 -8.59 12.73 -20.14
N ILE A 270 -8.75 12.76 -18.80
CA ILE A 270 -9.93 13.35 -18.14
C ILE A 270 -9.72 14.81 -17.81
N ASN A 271 -8.52 15.21 -17.33
CA ASN A 271 -8.29 16.52 -16.72
C ASN A 271 -7.51 17.51 -17.59
N GLN A 272 -6.70 17.02 -18.56
CA GLN A 272 -5.81 17.87 -19.35
C GLN A 272 -6.25 18.00 -20.83
N ARG A 273 -7.00 17.02 -21.35
CA ARG A 273 -7.49 17.08 -22.73
C ARG A 273 -8.77 17.88 -22.88
N SER A 274 -8.93 18.54 -24.01
CA SER A 274 -10.14 19.25 -24.37
C SER A 274 -10.59 18.87 -25.78
N PRO A 275 -11.73 18.18 -25.96
CA PRO A 275 -12.65 17.70 -24.92
C PRO A 275 -12.08 16.53 -24.10
N PRO A 276 -12.55 16.32 -22.84
CA PRO A 276 -12.15 15.17 -22.02
C PRO A 276 -12.54 13.82 -22.68
N GLN A 277 -11.62 12.86 -22.62
CA GLN A 277 -11.78 11.56 -23.27
C GLN A 277 -12.14 10.46 -22.25
N TYR A 278 -13.34 10.51 -21.70
CA TYR A 278 -13.79 9.59 -20.65
C TYR A 278 -13.82 8.12 -21.10
N GLN A 279 -14.27 7.84 -22.33
CA GLN A 279 -14.36 6.48 -22.85
C GLN A 279 -12.97 5.85 -22.99
N TYR A 280 -11.99 6.59 -23.53
CA TYR A 280 -10.60 6.15 -23.59
C TYR A 280 -10.03 5.88 -22.19
N ALA A 281 -10.18 6.83 -21.25
CA ALA A 281 -9.70 6.69 -19.88
C ALA A 281 -10.27 5.45 -19.18
N THR A 282 -11.55 5.15 -19.43
CA THR A 282 -12.24 4.01 -18.84
C THR A 282 -11.81 2.68 -19.50
N ALA A 283 -11.65 2.67 -20.83
CA ALA A 283 -11.13 1.50 -21.57
C ALA A 283 -9.68 1.19 -21.15
N ALA A 284 -8.81 2.21 -21.03
CA ALA A 284 -7.44 2.07 -20.54
C ALA A 284 -7.41 1.55 -19.09
N SER A 285 -8.32 2.03 -18.24
CA SER A 285 -8.50 1.54 -16.86
C SER A 285 -8.89 0.06 -16.82
N PHE A 286 -9.77 -0.37 -17.71
CA PHE A 286 -10.17 -1.77 -17.79
C PHE A 286 -9.04 -2.66 -18.31
N VAL A 287 -8.27 -2.21 -19.30
CA VAL A 287 -7.10 -2.93 -19.85
C VAL A 287 -6.01 -3.13 -18.78
N ILE A 288 -5.65 -2.08 -18.03
CA ILE A 288 -4.63 -2.22 -16.98
C ILE A 288 -5.10 -3.14 -15.84
N MET A 289 -6.37 -3.06 -15.48
CA MET A 289 -6.96 -3.96 -14.47
C MET A 289 -6.95 -5.41 -14.96
N ALA A 290 -7.29 -5.69 -16.23
CA ALA A 290 -7.20 -7.02 -16.80
C ALA A 290 -5.76 -7.55 -16.82
N LEU A 291 -4.78 -6.69 -17.12
CA LEU A 291 -3.36 -7.02 -17.03
C LEU A 291 -2.95 -7.39 -15.59
N MET A 292 -3.35 -6.60 -14.60
CA MET A 292 -3.06 -6.89 -13.19
C MET A 292 -3.71 -8.18 -12.72
N PHE A 293 -4.96 -8.44 -13.12
CA PHE A 293 -5.63 -9.69 -12.83
C PHE A 293 -4.89 -10.89 -13.42
N LEU A 294 -4.41 -10.79 -14.66
CA LEU A 294 -3.60 -11.83 -15.30
C LEU A 294 -2.28 -12.08 -14.53
N ILE A 295 -1.61 -11.03 -14.06
CA ILE A 295 -0.38 -11.13 -13.27
C ILE A 295 -0.65 -11.84 -11.93
N VAL A 296 -1.73 -11.48 -11.24
CA VAL A 296 -2.14 -12.14 -9.99
C VAL A 296 -2.50 -13.60 -10.21
N LEU A 297 -3.19 -13.92 -11.30
CA LEU A 297 -3.52 -15.29 -11.67
C LEU A 297 -2.26 -16.11 -11.97
N LEU A 298 -1.29 -15.52 -12.69
CA LEU A 298 0.01 -16.13 -12.94
C LEU A 298 0.77 -16.36 -11.63
N GLN A 299 0.79 -15.38 -10.73
CA GLN A 299 1.36 -15.52 -9.37
C GLN A 299 0.76 -16.71 -8.64
N TRP A 300 -0.57 -16.81 -8.61
CA TRP A 300 -1.27 -17.90 -7.95
C TRP A 300 -0.88 -19.26 -8.54
N ARG A 301 -0.76 -19.37 -9.88
CA ARG A 301 -0.29 -20.59 -10.54
C ARG A 301 1.15 -20.96 -10.19
N LEU A 302 2.06 -19.98 -10.17
CA LEU A 302 3.48 -20.19 -9.89
C LEU A 302 3.73 -20.62 -8.42
N LEU A 303 2.89 -20.14 -7.48
CA LEU A 303 3.00 -20.43 -6.06
C LEU A 303 2.19 -21.65 -5.63
N ARG A 304 1.25 -22.13 -6.46
CA ARG A 304 0.40 -23.28 -6.18
C ARG A 304 1.25 -24.54 -6.07
N GLY A 305 1.13 -25.28 -4.94
CA GLY A 305 1.83 -26.55 -4.70
C GLY A 305 3.21 -26.43 -4.08
N ARG A 306 3.70 -25.23 -3.80
CA ARG A 306 4.90 -25.02 -3.00
C ARG A 306 4.50 -24.73 -1.56
N SER A 307 4.49 -25.77 -0.71
CA SER A 307 4.30 -25.60 0.73
C SER A 307 5.58 -24.99 1.32
N PHE A 308 5.48 -23.77 1.84
CA PHE A 308 6.59 -23.06 2.49
C PHE A 308 6.58 -23.34 3.99
N VAL A 309 6.59 -24.62 4.36
CA VAL A 309 6.75 -25.01 5.75
C VAL A 309 8.24 -24.89 6.07
N THR A 310 8.62 -23.83 6.75
CA THR A 310 9.88 -23.83 7.49
C THR A 310 9.74 -24.89 8.58
N VAL A 311 10.36 -26.05 8.35
CA VAL A 311 10.37 -27.14 9.32
C VAL A 311 11.24 -26.70 10.49
N SER A 312 10.64 -26.07 11.49
CA SER A 312 11.12 -26.18 12.88
C SER A 312 10.18 -25.45 13.85
N GLY A 313 9.47 -26.20 14.66
CA GLY A 313 8.75 -25.71 15.85
C GLY A 313 9.65 -25.36 17.04
N LYS A 314 10.95 -25.14 16.83
CA LYS A 314 11.89 -24.67 17.85
C LYS A 314 12.40 -23.30 17.43
N GLY A 315 12.19 -22.30 18.28
CA GLY A 315 12.74 -20.96 18.10
C GLY A 315 14.27 -20.99 18.03
N TYR A 316 14.81 -21.07 16.82
CA TYR A 316 16.24 -20.91 16.60
C TYR A 316 16.60 -19.43 16.70
N SER A 317 17.61 -19.12 17.50
CA SER A 317 18.25 -17.81 17.38
C SER A 317 19.02 -17.77 16.05
N PRO A 318 18.79 -16.78 15.18
CA PRO A 318 19.48 -16.69 13.90
C PRO A 318 21.00 -16.64 14.14
N GLY A 319 21.74 -17.55 13.48
CA GLY A 319 23.20 -17.54 13.52
C GLY A 319 23.73 -16.19 13.01
N VAL A 320 24.49 -15.48 13.83
CA VAL A 320 25.04 -14.16 13.49
C VAL A 320 26.40 -14.33 12.83
N ILE A 321 26.52 -13.84 11.60
CA ILE A 321 27.77 -13.83 10.84
C ILE A 321 28.64 -12.67 11.34
N LYS A 322 29.82 -12.97 11.89
CA LYS A 322 30.78 -11.95 12.31
C LYS A 322 31.51 -11.38 11.09
N LEU A 323 31.32 -10.09 10.82
CA LEU A 323 31.92 -9.38 9.70
C LEU A 323 33.28 -8.72 10.03
N GLY A 324 33.65 -8.68 11.32
CA GLY A 324 34.85 -7.97 11.74
C GLY A 324 34.80 -6.47 11.42
N LYS A 325 35.81 -5.95 10.71
CA LYS A 325 35.84 -4.51 10.32
C LYS A 325 34.75 -4.14 9.31
N TRP A 326 34.27 -5.07 8.49
CA TRP A 326 33.22 -4.85 7.49
C TRP A 326 31.85 -4.49 8.10
N ARG A 327 31.64 -4.76 9.40
CA ARG A 327 30.42 -4.34 10.11
C ARG A 327 30.16 -2.84 10.05
N TRP A 328 31.22 -2.02 9.96
CA TRP A 328 31.09 -0.57 9.84
C TRP A 328 30.73 -0.14 8.42
N VAL A 329 31.15 -0.90 7.41
CA VAL A 329 30.72 -0.67 6.01
C VAL A 329 29.24 -0.96 5.86
N THR A 330 28.77 -2.06 6.43
CA THR A 330 27.32 -2.41 6.41
C THR A 330 26.50 -1.41 7.21
N PHE A 331 27.01 -0.93 8.34
CA PHE A 331 26.41 0.17 9.09
C PHE A 331 26.30 1.44 8.24
N GLY A 332 27.42 1.87 7.62
CA GLY A 332 27.46 3.05 6.75
C GLY A 332 26.49 2.92 5.56
N PHE A 333 26.37 1.74 4.98
CA PHE A 333 25.40 1.49 3.89
C PHE A 333 23.94 1.68 4.33
N CYS A 334 23.56 1.15 5.50
CA CYS A 334 22.20 1.34 6.03
C CYS A 334 21.94 2.82 6.37
N VAL A 335 22.94 3.51 6.95
CA VAL A 335 22.84 4.95 7.23
C VAL A 335 22.76 5.76 5.94
N LEU A 336 23.54 5.44 4.93
CA LEU A 336 23.48 6.11 3.62
C LEU A 336 22.10 5.94 2.99
N PHE A 337 21.53 4.74 3.02
CA PHE A 337 20.17 4.50 2.55
C PHE A 337 19.17 5.42 3.28
N PHE A 338 19.25 5.49 4.61
CA PHE A 338 18.39 6.39 5.39
C PHE A 338 18.60 7.86 5.07
N VAL A 339 19.86 8.32 4.95
CA VAL A 339 20.17 9.70 4.59
C VAL A 339 19.55 10.06 3.25
N VAL A 340 19.73 9.22 2.26
CA VAL A 340 19.26 9.50 0.90
C VAL A 340 17.74 9.43 0.79
N THR A 341 17.09 8.50 1.48
CA THR A 341 15.64 8.31 1.34
C THR A 341 14.80 9.14 2.32
N VAL A 342 15.40 9.64 3.41
CA VAL A 342 14.68 10.40 4.44
C VAL A 342 15.32 11.75 4.69
N VAL A 343 16.62 11.77 5.06
CA VAL A 343 17.25 13.03 5.53
C VAL A 343 17.32 14.06 4.41
N LEU A 344 17.71 13.68 3.20
CA LEU A 344 17.78 14.61 2.08
C LEU A 344 16.41 15.18 1.69
N PRO A 345 15.36 14.36 1.43
CA PRO A 345 14.06 14.92 1.06
C PRO A 345 13.41 15.72 2.20
N VAL A 346 13.52 15.26 3.46
CA VAL A 346 12.99 16.01 4.61
C VAL A 346 13.78 17.30 4.83
N GLY A 347 15.09 17.24 4.72
CA GLY A 347 15.98 18.40 4.79
C GLY A 347 15.66 19.44 3.72
N GLN A 348 15.36 19.00 2.48
CA GLN A 348 14.93 19.89 1.42
C GLN A 348 13.60 20.58 1.72
N LEU A 349 12.61 19.85 2.23
CA LEU A 349 11.36 20.47 2.65
C LEU A 349 11.58 21.47 3.79
N LEU A 350 12.47 21.14 4.74
CA LEU A 350 12.80 22.05 5.83
C LEU A 350 13.46 23.32 5.28
N ILE A 351 14.47 23.19 4.42
CA ILE A 351 15.13 24.32 3.77
C ILE A 351 14.10 25.12 2.96
N GLY A 352 13.34 24.46 2.06
CA GLY A 352 12.35 25.12 1.20
C GLY A 352 11.28 25.91 1.97
N SER A 353 10.96 25.50 3.21
CA SER A 353 9.97 26.20 4.03
C SER A 353 10.45 27.53 4.62
N PHE A 354 11.76 27.74 4.69
CA PHE A 354 12.37 28.95 5.27
C PHE A 354 12.93 29.92 4.24
N PHE A 355 13.12 29.54 2.98
CA PHE A 355 13.66 30.40 1.95
C PHE A 355 12.56 31.04 1.11
N LYS A 356 12.72 32.32 0.77
CA LYS A 356 11.72 33.13 0.07
C LYS A 356 11.41 32.62 -1.34
N PHE A 357 12.41 32.07 -2.03
CA PHE A 357 12.27 31.49 -3.36
C PHE A 357 13.05 30.20 -3.47
N PHE A 358 12.42 29.19 -4.02
CA PHE A 358 13.07 27.92 -4.34
C PHE A 358 14.24 28.13 -5.32
N GLY A 359 15.40 27.55 -4.99
CA GLY A 359 16.62 27.66 -5.82
C GLY A 359 17.55 28.79 -5.43
N PHE A 360 17.15 29.73 -4.58
CA PHE A 360 17.97 30.82 -4.07
C PHE A 360 18.21 30.63 -2.56
N TYR A 361 19.38 30.09 -2.20
CA TYR A 361 19.70 29.71 -0.82
C TYR A 361 20.67 30.70 -0.17
N GLU A 362 20.31 31.99 -0.15
CA GLU A 362 21.08 33.06 0.47
C GLU A 362 20.50 33.41 1.86
N TRP A 363 21.34 33.70 2.84
CA TRP A 363 20.92 33.98 4.21
C TRP A 363 19.91 35.14 4.30
N GLU A 364 20.01 36.11 3.40
CA GLU A 364 19.11 37.27 3.31
C GLU A 364 17.70 36.90 2.82
N MET A 365 17.55 35.73 2.22
CA MET A 365 16.28 35.20 1.70
C MET A 365 15.50 34.37 2.73
N LEU A 366 15.97 34.32 3.99
CA LEU A 366 15.23 33.61 5.05
C LEU A 366 13.95 34.36 5.42
N THR A 367 12.84 33.63 5.46
CA THR A 367 11.51 34.17 5.81
C THR A 367 10.66 33.15 6.55
N LEU A 368 9.65 33.63 7.25
CA LEU A 368 8.55 32.83 7.82
C LEU A 368 7.20 33.16 7.14
N ASP A 369 7.22 33.92 6.06
CA ASP A 369 5.99 34.39 5.42
C ASP A 369 5.18 33.24 4.85
N HIS A 370 5.83 32.17 4.32
CA HIS A 370 5.14 30.99 3.81
C HIS A 370 4.32 30.28 4.90
N TYR A 371 4.77 30.27 6.15
CA TYR A 371 3.99 29.77 7.27
C TYR A 371 2.75 30.66 7.52
N ARG A 372 2.90 31.98 7.44
CA ARG A 372 1.76 32.91 7.61
C ARG A 372 0.75 32.75 6.47
N GLU A 373 1.22 32.62 5.22
CA GLU A 373 0.40 32.40 4.05
C GLU A 373 -0.38 31.08 4.15
N VAL A 374 0.29 29.95 4.46
CA VAL A 374 -0.35 28.65 4.61
C VAL A 374 -1.37 28.67 5.74
N PHE A 375 -1.02 29.16 6.92
CA PHE A 375 -1.95 29.24 8.06
C PHE A 375 -3.05 30.29 7.88
N GLY A 376 -2.85 31.29 7.03
CA GLY A 376 -3.87 32.26 6.62
C GLY A 376 -4.82 31.73 5.53
N SER A 377 -4.45 30.65 4.84
CA SER A 377 -5.21 30.10 3.72
C SER A 377 -6.43 29.31 4.17
N SER A 378 -7.61 29.71 3.70
CA SER A 378 -8.84 28.96 3.92
C SER A 378 -8.86 27.60 3.19
N GLU A 379 -8.15 27.48 2.07
CA GLU A 379 -8.02 26.23 1.31
C GLU A 379 -7.19 25.20 2.10
N PHE A 380 -6.09 25.64 2.75
CA PHE A 380 -5.32 24.78 3.64
C PHE A 380 -6.17 24.23 4.78
N TRP A 381 -6.91 25.08 5.51
CA TRP A 381 -7.71 24.63 6.65
C TRP A 381 -8.86 23.69 6.24
N ARG A 382 -9.49 23.95 5.09
CA ARG A 382 -10.47 23.01 4.53
C ARG A 382 -9.83 21.68 4.17
N GLY A 383 -8.73 21.70 3.42
CA GLY A 383 -7.99 20.48 3.06
C GLY A 383 -7.50 19.69 4.27
N PHE A 384 -7.00 20.38 5.30
CA PHE A 384 -6.61 19.78 6.58
C PHE A 384 -7.80 19.15 7.30
N GLY A 385 -8.89 19.90 7.47
CA GLY A 385 -10.11 19.43 8.12
C GLY A 385 -10.72 18.23 7.41
N ASN A 386 -10.81 18.28 6.08
CA ASN A 386 -11.31 17.18 5.25
C ASN A 386 -10.42 15.94 5.37
N THR A 387 -9.10 16.11 5.32
CA THR A 387 -8.15 14.98 5.47
C THR A 387 -8.24 14.34 6.84
N MET A 388 -8.34 15.14 7.91
CA MET A 388 -8.50 14.62 9.26
C MET A 388 -9.84 13.90 9.45
N LEU A 389 -10.92 14.50 8.98
CA LEU A 389 -12.26 13.91 9.05
C LEU A 389 -12.34 12.58 8.30
N LEU A 390 -11.88 12.57 7.03
CA LEU A 390 -11.83 11.36 6.20
C LEU A 390 -10.89 10.31 6.80
N GLY A 391 -9.74 10.72 7.32
CA GLY A 391 -8.78 9.83 7.96
C GLY A 391 -9.37 9.16 9.20
N LEU A 392 -9.97 9.94 10.11
CA LEU A 392 -10.52 9.43 11.37
C LEU A 392 -11.76 8.57 11.14
N ILE A 393 -12.74 9.09 10.39
CA ILE A 393 -13.99 8.36 10.10
C ILE A 393 -13.71 7.19 9.15
N GLY A 394 -12.95 7.44 8.08
CA GLY A 394 -12.64 6.42 7.09
C GLY A 394 -11.87 5.25 7.67
N ALA A 395 -10.80 5.49 8.47
CA ALA A 395 -10.07 4.42 9.11
C ALA A 395 -10.95 3.62 10.09
N THR A 396 -11.81 4.30 10.85
CA THR A 396 -12.71 3.64 11.80
C THR A 396 -13.72 2.75 11.08
N LEU A 397 -14.41 3.30 10.08
CA LEU A 397 -15.42 2.55 9.31
C LEU A 397 -14.76 1.39 8.53
N THR A 398 -13.59 1.62 7.94
CA THR A 398 -12.84 0.58 7.22
C THR A 398 -12.43 -0.57 8.15
N MET A 399 -11.94 -0.26 9.36
CA MET A 399 -11.57 -1.30 10.33
C MET A 399 -12.75 -2.05 10.89
N VAL A 400 -13.89 -1.39 11.10
CA VAL A 400 -15.14 -2.03 11.51
C VAL A 400 -15.65 -2.96 10.40
N LEU A 401 -15.69 -2.47 9.14
CA LEU A 401 -16.06 -3.27 7.98
C LEU A 401 -15.10 -4.47 7.81
N GLY A 402 -13.81 -4.23 7.86
CA GLY A 402 -12.78 -5.27 7.75
C GLY A 402 -12.87 -6.31 8.87
N GLY A 403 -13.16 -5.88 10.10
CA GLY A 403 -13.43 -6.77 11.23
C GLY A 403 -14.66 -7.64 11.03
N ALA A 404 -15.75 -7.08 10.51
CA ALA A 404 -16.97 -7.83 10.19
C ALA A 404 -16.73 -8.88 9.09
N VAL A 405 -16.06 -8.47 8.00
CA VAL A 405 -15.68 -9.38 6.89
C VAL A 405 -14.76 -10.49 7.39
N ALA A 406 -13.71 -10.13 8.14
CA ALA A 406 -12.74 -11.08 8.69
C ALA A 406 -13.42 -12.11 9.63
N TYR A 407 -14.38 -11.66 10.45
CA TYR A 407 -15.15 -12.56 11.30
C TYR A 407 -15.96 -13.57 10.46
N VAL A 408 -16.65 -13.11 9.42
CA VAL A 408 -17.41 -13.99 8.52
C VAL A 408 -16.48 -14.98 7.81
N SER A 409 -15.35 -14.53 7.28
CA SER A 409 -14.43 -15.36 6.49
C SER A 409 -13.71 -16.40 7.35
N VAL A 410 -13.25 -16.04 8.57
CA VAL A 410 -12.41 -16.89 9.41
C VAL A 410 -13.21 -17.70 10.42
N ARG A 411 -14.24 -17.10 11.05
CA ARG A 411 -14.94 -17.67 12.21
C ARG A 411 -16.28 -18.33 11.87
N THR A 412 -16.80 -18.16 10.64
CA THR A 412 -18.06 -18.77 10.26
C THR A 412 -17.90 -19.87 9.21
N LYS A 413 -18.84 -20.83 9.20
CA LYS A 413 -18.92 -21.89 8.19
C LYS A 413 -19.98 -21.58 7.11
N TRP A 414 -20.35 -20.30 6.95
CA TRP A 414 -21.33 -19.90 5.97
C TRP A 414 -20.85 -20.15 4.53
N ARG A 415 -21.73 -20.70 3.67
CA ARG A 415 -21.35 -21.07 2.29
C ARG A 415 -20.91 -19.87 1.44
N GLY A 416 -21.44 -18.66 1.70
CA GLY A 416 -21.11 -17.43 0.96
C GLY A 416 -19.83 -16.72 1.44
N ARG A 417 -19.13 -17.24 2.47
CA ARG A 417 -17.93 -16.60 3.02
C ARG A 417 -16.81 -16.35 1.99
N ALA A 418 -16.65 -17.27 1.03
CA ALA A 418 -15.65 -17.14 -0.02
C ALA A 418 -15.98 -15.99 -0.98
N LEU A 419 -17.27 -15.75 -1.26
CA LEU A 419 -17.70 -14.63 -2.08
C LEU A 419 -17.45 -13.29 -1.38
N ILE A 420 -17.81 -13.19 -0.08
CA ILE A 420 -17.52 -11.98 0.72
C ILE A 420 -16.01 -11.71 0.76
N ASP A 421 -15.21 -12.74 1.00
CA ASP A 421 -13.75 -12.61 1.00
C ASP A 421 -13.22 -12.14 -0.38
N ALA A 422 -13.68 -12.74 -1.47
CA ALA A 422 -13.30 -12.34 -2.83
C ALA A 422 -13.69 -10.88 -3.13
N MET A 423 -14.91 -10.46 -2.77
CA MET A 423 -15.34 -9.06 -2.94
C MET A 423 -14.46 -8.09 -2.15
N ALA A 424 -14.05 -8.45 -0.93
CA ALA A 424 -13.21 -7.61 -0.09
C ALA A 424 -11.77 -7.49 -0.64
N TRP A 425 -11.30 -8.48 -1.42
CA TRP A 425 -9.99 -8.44 -2.07
C TRP A 425 -9.98 -7.71 -3.41
N LEU A 426 -11.12 -7.56 -4.06
CA LEU A 426 -11.23 -7.00 -5.41
C LEU A 426 -10.62 -5.60 -5.53
N PRO A 427 -10.82 -4.65 -4.58
CA PRO A 427 -10.21 -3.33 -4.67
C PRO A 427 -8.68 -3.33 -4.64
N TRP A 428 -8.04 -4.38 -4.12
CA TRP A 428 -6.56 -4.49 -4.17
C TRP A 428 -5.99 -4.64 -5.58
N MET A 429 -6.82 -5.12 -6.52
CA MET A 429 -6.44 -5.26 -7.94
C MET A 429 -6.73 -3.99 -8.75
N MET A 430 -7.26 -2.94 -8.13
CA MET A 430 -7.62 -1.70 -8.80
C MET A 430 -6.67 -0.59 -8.36
N PRO A 431 -5.83 -0.03 -9.28
CA PRO A 431 -5.11 1.21 -8.98
C PRO A 431 -6.06 2.29 -8.47
N GLY A 432 -5.59 3.16 -7.56
CA GLY A 432 -6.43 4.22 -7.00
C GLY A 432 -7.09 5.10 -8.06
N ILE A 433 -6.36 5.43 -9.13
CA ILE A 433 -6.88 6.21 -10.25
C ILE A 433 -8.00 5.46 -11.00
N VAL A 434 -7.84 4.16 -11.22
CA VAL A 434 -8.84 3.30 -11.86
C VAL A 434 -10.12 3.20 -11.02
N LEU A 435 -9.96 3.03 -9.71
CA LEU A 435 -11.09 3.04 -8.78
C LEU A 435 -11.81 4.39 -8.79
N GLY A 436 -11.04 5.50 -8.85
CA GLY A 436 -11.56 6.86 -9.00
C GLY A 436 -12.43 7.02 -10.25
N VAL A 437 -11.98 6.52 -11.41
CA VAL A 437 -12.77 6.53 -12.66
C VAL A 437 -14.05 5.70 -12.50
N GLY A 438 -13.97 4.52 -11.89
CA GLY A 438 -15.14 3.68 -11.65
C GLY A 438 -16.19 4.35 -10.76
N PHE A 439 -15.77 5.00 -9.69
CA PHE A 439 -16.68 5.78 -8.83
C PHE A 439 -17.19 7.06 -9.51
N LEU A 440 -16.38 7.73 -10.33
CA LEU A 440 -16.82 8.89 -11.12
C LEU A 440 -18.01 8.52 -12.00
N TRP A 441 -17.92 7.44 -12.77
CA TRP A 441 -19.03 6.91 -13.55
C TRP A 441 -20.21 6.49 -12.67
N GLY A 442 -19.92 5.77 -11.58
CA GLY A 442 -20.95 5.30 -10.67
C GLY A 442 -21.75 6.43 -10.04
N PHE A 443 -21.11 7.47 -9.55
CA PHE A 443 -21.78 8.60 -8.91
C PHE A 443 -22.51 9.49 -9.91
N ALA A 444 -21.99 9.65 -11.13
CA ALA A 444 -22.65 10.43 -12.18
C ALA A 444 -23.96 9.82 -12.65
N LEU A 445 -24.12 8.50 -12.52
CA LEU A 445 -25.34 7.77 -12.88
C LEU A 445 -26.35 7.65 -11.72
N LEU A 446 -25.97 8.06 -10.51
CA LEU A 446 -26.92 8.06 -9.39
C LEU A 446 -28.04 9.11 -9.61
N PRO A 447 -29.25 8.86 -9.11
CA PRO A 447 -30.34 9.81 -9.16
C PRO A 447 -29.93 11.17 -8.55
N HIS A 448 -30.34 12.28 -9.13
CA HIS A 448 -30.05 13.64 -8.64
C HIS A 448 -30.48 13.87 -7.18
N ALA A 449 -31.39 13.06 -6.66
CA ALA A 449 -31.79 13.06 -5.25
C ALA A 449 -30.68 12.59 -4.28
N ILE A 450 -29.61 11.96 -4.80
CA ILE A 450 -28.49 11.47 -4.00
C ILE A 450 -27.20 12.09 -4.56
N PRO A 451 -26.93 13.36 -4.30
CA PRO A 451 -25.78 14.08 -4.86
C PRO A 451 -24.49 13.72 -4.10
N ILE A 452 -23.92 12.53 -4.38
CA ILE A 452 -22.65 12.09 -3.77
C ILE A 452 -21.45 12.67 -4.51
N TYR A 453 -21.52 12.74 -5.85
CA TYR A 453 -20.42 13.24 -6.67
C TYR A 453 -20.04 14.68 -6.30
N GLY A 454 -18.75 14.94 -6.22
CA GLY A 454 -18.24 16.25 -5.82
C GLY A 454 -18.34 16.57 -4.32
N THR A 455 -18.78 15.63 -3.50
CA THR A 455 -18.82 15.79 -2.05
C THR A 455 -17.71 15.01 -1.35
N ILE A 456 -17.47 15.32 -0.08
CA ILE A 456 -16.52 14.59 0.77
C ILE A 456 -16.91 13.10 0.93
N TRP A 457 -18.20 12.76 0.77
CA TRP A 457 -18.71 11.41 0.86
C TRP A 457 -18.26 10.52 -0.31
N ALA A 458 -18.06 11.10 -1.50
CA ALA A 458 -17.49 10.39 -2.64
C ALA A 458 -16.07 9.91 -2.33
N LEU A 459 -15.25 10.78 -1.72
CA LEU A 459 -13.90 10.45 -1.27
C LEU A 459 -13.93 9.39 -0.16
N LEU A 460 -14.85 9.51 0.81
CA LEU A 460 -15.00 8.52 1.88
C LEU A 460 -15.26 7.12 1.33
N LEU A 461 -16.19 6.97 0.39
CA LEU A 461 -16.53 5.67 -0.22
C LEU A 461 -15.35 5.08 -0.99
N ALA A 462 -14.61 5.90 -1.74
CA ALA A 462 -13.40 5.44 -2.41
C ALA A 462 -12.32 4.98 -1.40
N TYR A 463 -12.14 5.71 -0.31
CA TYR A 463 -11.16 5.35 0.73
C TYR A 463 -11.56 4.10 1.52
N LEU A 464 -12.86 3.92 1.79
CA LEU A 464 -13.37 2.67 2.37
C LEU A 464 -13.07 1.49 1.46
N SER A 465 -13.26 1.66 0.15
CA SER A 465 -12.93 0.63 -0.83
C SER A 465 -11.43 0.29 -0.81
N LEU A 466 -10.55 1.28 -0.96
CA LEU A 466 -9.09 1.10 -0.97
C LEU A 466 -8.53 0.52 0.33
N GLY A 467 -9.12 0.87 1.48
CA GLY A 467 -8.66 0.41 2.79
C GLY A 467 -9.18 -0.98 3.18
N THR A 468 -10.29 -1.44 2.58
CA THR A 468 -10.95 -2.71 2.94
C THR A 468 -10.02 -3.93 2.87
N PRO A 469 -9.23 -4.17 1.82
CA PRO A 469 -8.37 -5.35 1.76
C PRO A 469 -7.36 -5.42 2.90
N LEU A 470 -6.73 -4.29 3.24
CA LEU A 470 -5.76 -4.21 4.32
C LEU A 470 -6.41 -4.49 5.68
N SER A 471 -7.56 -3.88 5.96
CA SER A 471 -8.29 -4.05 7.22
C SER A 471 -8.74 -5.50 7.41
N VAL A 472 -9.27 -6.13 6.34
CA VAL A 472 -9.66 -7.55 6.34
C VAL A 472 -8.46 -8.44 6.65
N ARG A 473 -7.29 -8.18 6.03
CA ARG A 473 -6.08 -8.97 6.25
C ARG A 473 -5.60 -8.90 7.69
N VAL A 474 -5.52 -7.69 8.25
CA VAL A 474 -5.09 -7.47 9.64
C VAL A 474 -6.04 -8.16 10.62
N MET A 475 -7.35 -7.98 10.45
CA MET A 475 -8.33 -8.56 11.34
C MET A 475 -8.47 -10.08 11.19
N SER A 476 -8.33 -10.62 9.96
CA SER A 476 -8.32 -12.07 9.72
C SER A 476 -7.14 -12.75 10.43
N SER A 477 -5.96 -12.15 10.36
CA SER A 477 -4.77 -12.64 11.06
C SER A 477 -4.98 -12.62 12.59
N ALA A 478 -5.57 -11.55 13.12
CA ALA A 478 -5.88 -11.44 14.55
C ALA A 478 -6.88 -12.50 15.00
N TYR A 479 -8.00 -12.65 14.28
CA TYR A 479 -9.02 -13.64 14.65
C TYR A 479 -8.55 -15.08 14.47
N ALA A 480 -7.69 -15.38 13.52
CA ALA A 480 -7.13 -16.72 13.33
C ALA A 480 -6.26 -17.19 14.51
N GLN A 481 -5.68 -16.28 15.28
CA GLN A 481 -4.85 -16.59 16.44
C GLN A 481 -5.67 -16.84 17.74
N LEU A 482 -6.94 -16.49 17.77
CA LEU A 482 -7.79 -16.68 18.94
C LEU A 482 -8.36 -18.11 18.96
N SER A 483 -8.40 -18.77 20.14
CA SER A 483 -9.06 -20.08 20.28
C SER A 483 -10.57 -19.95 20.08
N TYR A 484 -11.18 -20.98 19.48
CA TYR A 484 -12.65 -21.11 19.38
C TYR A 484 -13.30 -21.30 20.75
N ASP A 485 -12.59 -21.92 21.70
CA ASP A 485 -13.10 -22.19 23.05
C ASP A 485 -13.52 -20.93 23.80
N LEU A 486 -12.88 -19.80 23.52
CA LEU A 486 -13.23 -18.50 24.13
C LEU A 486 -14.66 -18.07 23.78
N GLU A 487 -15.08 -18.26 22.53
CA GLU A 487 -16.45 -17.98 22.11
C GLU A 487 -17.45 -18.98 22.69
N GLU A 488 -17.08 -20.26 22.76
CA GLU A 488 -17.92 -21.32 23.33
C GLU A 488 -18.11 -21.13 24.83
N CYS A 489 -17.05 -20.87 25.57
CA CYS A 489 -17.10 -20.55 27.00
C CYS A 489 -18.01 -19.35 27.28
N SER A 490 -17.86 -18.28 26.53
CA SER A 490 -18.70 -17.08 26.68
C SER A 490 -20.20 -17.42 26.53
N ARG A 491 -20.54 -18.28 25.58
CA ARG A 491 -21.94 -18.70 25.33
C ARG A 491 -22.48 -19.62 26.41
N VAL A 492 -21.67 -20.54 26.90
CA VAL A 492 -22.05 -21.40 28.03
C VAL A 492 -22.40 -20.56 29.24
N HIS A 493 -21.74 -19.41 29.45
CA HIS A 493 -22.07 -18.44 30.51
C HIS A 493 -23.21 -17.50 30.14
N GLY A 494 -23.95 -17.74 29.05
CA GLY A 494 -25.18 -17.00 28.69
C GLY A 494 -24.91 -15.65 27.98
N ALA A 495 -23.69 -15.35 27.57
CA ALA A 495 -23.41 -14.11 26.84
C ALA A 495 -24.04 -14.11 25.44
N SER A 496 -24.67 -13.01 25.06
CA SER A 496 -25.16 -12.79 23.71
C SER A 496 -24.00 -12.70 22.71
N TRP A 497 -24.26 -12.91 21.42
CA TRP A 497 -23.25 -12.77 20.37
C TRP A 497 -22.58 -11.40 20.40
N LEU A 498 -23.35 -10.33 20.58
CA LEU A 498 -22.82 -8.97 20.64
C LEU A 498 -21.89 -8.75 21.85
N GLN A 499 -22.26 -9.32 23.01
CA GLN A 499 -21.42 -9.28 24.21
C GLN A 499 -20.09 -10.04 23.99
N THR A 500 -20.14 -11.23 23.39
CA THR A 500 -18.95 -12.00 23.03
C THR A 500 -18.06 -11.22 22.07
N MET A 501 -18.65 -10.59 21.04
CA MET A 501 -17.92 -9.80 20.07
C MET A 501 -17.19 -8.61 20.71
N TRP A 502 -17.90 -7.80 21.51
CA TRP A 502 -17.33 -6.59 22.11
C TRP A 502 -16.39 -6.88 23.28
N ARG A 503 -16.76 -7.82 24.17
CA ARG A 503 -16.01 -8.05 25.42
C ARG A 503 -14.88 -9.05 25.27
N ILE A 504 -14.91 -9.92 24.27
CA ILE A 504 -13.89 -10.96 24.08
C ILE A 504 -13.16 -10.77 22.77
N MET A 505 -13.87 -10.91 21.64
CA MET A 505 -13.22 -10.95 20.34
C MET A 505 -12.50 -9.62 20.00
N LEU A 506 -13.20 -8.51 20.11
CA LEU A 506 -12.62 -7.19 19.83
C LEU A 506 -11.62 -6.76 20.92
N ALA A 507 -11.87 -7.10 22.17
CA ALA A 507 -10.96 -6.79 23.26
C ALA A 507 -9.59 -7.47 23.08
N LEU A 508 -9.59 -8.76 22.72
CA LEU A 508 -8.35 -9.52 22.44
C LEU A 508 -7.71 -9.12 21.11
N ALA A 509 -8.49 -8.77 20.10
CA ALA A 509 -7.99 -8.30 18.81
C ALA A 509 -7.65 -6.80 18.80
N TRP A 510 -7.88 -6.06 19.91
CA TRP A 510 -7.67 -4.61 19.99
C TRP A 510 -6.28 -4.14 19.56
N PRO A 511 -5.16 -4.80 19.95
CA PRO A 511 -3.84 -4.38 19.49
C PRO A 511 -3.71 -4.41 17.97
N SER A 512 -4.22 -5.48 17.32
CA SER A 512 -4.22 -5.61 15.87
C SER A 512 -5.16 -4.61 15.21
N PHE A 513 -6.32 -4.35 15.81
CA PHE A 513 -7.24 -3.31 15.35
C PHE A 513 -6.57 -1.93 15.38
N ALA A 514 -5.91 -1.56 16.47
CA ALA A 514 -5.22 -0.28 16.60
C ALA A 514 -4.06 -0.12 15.60
N ILE A 515 -3.29 -1.19 15.35
CA ILE A 515 -2.23 -1.19 14.32
C ILE A 515 -2.85 -1.01 12.94
N GLY A 516 -3.88 -1.78 12.60
CA GLY A 516 -4.58 -1.69 11.33
C GLY A 516 -5.21 -0.31 11.11
N TRP A 517 -5.82 0.25 12.17
CA TRP A 517 -6.43 1.58 12.13
C TRP A 517 -5.41 2.66 11.75
N VAL A 518 -4.23 2.65 12.38
CA VAL A 518 -3.17 3.61 12.05
C VAL A 518 -2.65 3.42 10.62
N LEU A 519 -2.51 2.18 10.15
CA LEU A 519 -2.08 1.91 8.78
C LEU A 519 -3.11 2.39 7.75
N VAL A 520 -4.40 2.18 8.00
CA VAL A 520 -5.49 2.65 7.13
C VAL A 520 -5.57 4.18 7.17
N PHE A 521 -5.46 4.79 8.36
CA PHE A 521 -5.43 6.24 8.52
C PHE A 521 -4.30 6.88 7.69
N PHE A 522 -3.08 6.35 7.75
CA PHE A 522 -1.98 6.83 6.92
C PHE A 522 -2.20 6.57 5.43
N GLY A 523 -2.83 5.45 5.08
CA GLY A 523 -3.23 5.17 3.71
C GLY A 523 -4.15 6.26 3.16
N ILE A 524 -5.19 6.62 3.90
CA ILE A 524 -6.16 7.67 3.55
C ILE A 524 -5.50 9.04 3.48
N MET A 525 -4.69 9.40 4.48
CA MET A 525 -4.06 10.71 4.56
C MET A 525 -3.15 11.04 3.36
N ARG A 526 -2.54 10.01 2.77
CA ARG A 526 -1.62 10.15 1.63
C ARG A 526 -2.26 9.86 0.27
N GLU A 527 -3.56 9.50 0.24
CA GLU A 527 -4.22 9.10 -1.01
C GLU A 527 -4.39 10.31 -1.93
N LEU A 528 -3.79 10.22 -3.12
CA LEU A 528 -3.91 11.22 -4.19
C LEU A 528 -4.65 10.68 -5.39
N SER A 529 -4.37 9.43 -5.77
CA SER A 529 -4.74 8.88 -7.08
C SER A 529 -6.26 8.84 -7.32
N ALA A 530 -7.05 8.39 -6.34
CA ALA A 530 -8.51 8.42 -6.41
C ALA A 530 -9.05 9.84 -6.15
N SER A 531 -8.38 10.58 -5.24
CA SER A 531 -8.82 11.91 -4.81
C SER A 531 -8.84 12.92 -5.94
N VAL A 532 -7.83 12.88 -6.81
CA VAL A 532 -7.66 13.85 -7.91
C VAL A 532 -8.78 13.79 -8.97
N LEU A 533 -9.54 12.69 -9.02
CA LEU A 533 -10.69 12.51 -9.91
C LEU A 533 -12.05 12.77 -9.25
N LEU A 534 -12.12 12.63 -7.93
CA LEU A 534 -13.40 12.65 -7.19
C LEU A 534 -13.61 13.92 -6.37
N TYR A 535 -12.56 14.73 -6.15
CA TYR A 535 -12.69 15.98 -5.41
C TYR A 535 -13.44 17.05 -6.21
N SER A 536 -14.03 17.99 -5.52
CA SER A 536 -14.54 19.26 -6.08
C SER A 536 -14.24 20.40 -5.12
N VAL A 537 -14.64 21.61 -5.51
CA VAL A 537 -14.50 22.80 -4.66
C VAL A 537 -15.21 22.57 -3.32
N GLY A 538 -14.47 22.68 -2.23
CA GLY A 538 -14.96 22.44 -0.86
C GLY A 538 -14.68 21.04 -0.30
N SER A 539 -14.40 20.04 -1.14
CA SER A 539 -14.05 18.68 -0.73
C SER A 539 -12.56 18.34 -0.91
N GLU A 540 -11.71 19.35 -1.15
CA GLU A 540 -10.26 19.16 -1.28
C GLU A 540 -9.67 18.50 -0.04
N VAL A 541 -8.71 17.59 -0.26
CA VAL A 541 -7.85 16.99 0.77
C VAL A 541 -6.43 17.51 0.64
N LEU A 542 -5.59 17.37 1.67
CA LEU A 542 -4.23 17.93 1.67
C LEU A 542 -3.38 17.45 0.49
N SER A 543 -3.53 16.19 0.04
CA SER A 543 -2.79 15.68 -1.12
C SER A 543 -3.16 16.43 -2.41
N VAL A 544 -4.42 16.81 -2.58
CA VAL A 544 -4.91 17.61 -3.72
C VAL A 544 -4.45 19.06 -3.59
N VAL A 545 -4.49 19.65 -2.39
CA VAL A 545 -3.98 21.00 -2.13
C VAL A 545 -2.49 21.08 -2.47
N LEU A 546 -1.71 20.09 -2.06
CA LEU A 546 -0.28 19.99 -2.40
C LEU A 546 -0.07 19.94 -3.92
N LEU A 547 -0.85 19.11 -4.63
CA LEU A 547 -0.75 19.02 -6.10
C LEU A 547 -1.04 20.35 -6.77
N LYS A 548 -2.09 21.07 -6.34
CA LYS A 548 -2.43 22.40 -6.87
C LYS A 548 -1.31 23.42 -6.62
N LEU A 549 -0.78 23.47 -5.40
CA LEU A 549 0.31 24.38 -5.04
C LEU A 549 1.57 24.09 -5.87
N TRP A 550 1.91 22.81 -6.05
CA TRP A 550 3.02 22.42 -6.89
C TRP A 550 2.84 22.82 -8.36
N ALA A 551 1.64 22.57 -8.91
CA ALA A 551 1.31 22.94 -10.30
C ALA A 551 1.36 24.47 -10.52
N ASN A 552 1.08 25.25 -9.48
CA ASN A 552 1.16 26.71 -9.49
C ASN A 552 2.58 27.25 -9.20
N GLY A 553 3.58 26.37 -8.98
CA GLY A 553 4.96 26.76 -8.70
C GLY A 553 5.24 27.19 -7.26
N ASN A 554 4.31 27.01 -6.32
CA ASN A 554 4.45 27.41 -4.90
C ASN A 554 5.17 26.30 -4.08
N ALA A 555 6.43 26.02 -4.44
CA ALA A 555 7.22 24.95 -3.84
C ALA A 555 7.49 25.18 -2.33
N GLU A 556 7.55 26.43 -1.90
CA GLU A 556 7.80 26.83 -0.52
C GLU A 556 6.60 26.52 0.38
N GLN A 557 5.37 26.84 -0.08
CA GLN A 557 4.14 26.48 0.64
C GLN A 557 3.93 24.96 0.69
N VAL A 558 4.27 24.25 -0.39
CA VAL A 558 4.32 22.78 -0.42
C VAL A 558 5.27 22.24 0.67
N SER A 559 6.41 22.87 0.85
CA SER A 559 7.39 22.49 1.89
C SER A 559 6.81 22.64 3.29
N VAL A 560 6.10 23.74 3.58
CA VAL A 560 5.43 23.96 4.87
C VAL A 560 4.37 22.89 5.14
N ILE A 561 3.46 22.67 4.19
CA ILE A 561 2.40 21.66 4.33
C ILE A 561 2.99 20.25 4.46
N GLY A 562 4.04 19.96 3.69
CA GLY A 562 4.77 18.70 3.74
C GLY A 562 5.34 18.42 5.13
N LEU A 563 5.98 19.39 5.77
CA LEU A 563 6.49 19.27 7.14
C LEU A 563 5.37 19.05 8.16
N LEU A 564 4.23 19.74 8.01
CA LEU A 564 3.08 19.53 8.88
C LEU A 564 2.50 18.11 8.74
N MET A 565 2.36 17.61 7.52
CA MET A 565 1.93 16.22 7.29
C MET A 565 2.91 15.22 7.89
N MET A 566 4.20 15.44 7.77
CA MET A 566 5.22 14.58 8.40
C MET A 566 5.13 14.62 9.92
N ALA A 567 4.96 15.79 10.52
CA ALA A 567 4.77 15.93 11.95
C ALA A 567 3.53 15.15 12.43
N LEU A 568 2.43 15.16 11.67
CA LEU A 568 1.25 14.35 11.95
C LEU A 568 1.55 12.84 11.89
N VAL A 569 2.27 12.38 10.86
CA VAL A 569 2.68 10.96 10.75
C VAL A 569 3.48 10.54 11.98
N ILE A 570 4.46 11.35 12.40
CA ILE A 570 5.29 11.07 13.57
C ILE A 570 4.44 11.06 14.85
N LEU A 571 3.53 12.02 15.01
CA LEU A 571 2.63 12.12 16.17
C LEU A 571 1.73 10.88 16.28
N PHE A 572 1.05 10.48 15.20
CA PHE A 572 0.19 9.30 15.21
C PHE A 572 0.97 8.01 15.44
N ARG A 573 2.18 7.91 14.89
CA ARG A 573 3.06 6.77 15.15
C ARG A 573 3.49 6.70 16.63
N TRP A 574 3.83 7.83 17.22
CA TRP A 574 4.17 7.91 18.64
C TRP A 574 2.98 7.53 19.53
N LEU A 575 1.78 8.03 19.22
CA LEU A 575 0.54 7.67 19.93
C LEU A 575 0.29 6.16 19.84
N GLN A 576 0.43 5.57 18.67
CA GLN A 576 0.28 4.12 18.46
C GLN A 576 1.24 3.32 19.36
N LEU A 577 2.53 3.69 19.37
CA LEU A 577 3.53 3.00 20.20
C LEU A 577 3.22 3.14 21.71
N LYS A 578 2.70 4.28 22.13
CA LYS A 578 2.29 4.51 23.53
C LYS A 578 1.06 3.68 23.91
N MET A 579 0.08 3.55 23.00
CA MET A 579 -1.09 2.70 23.20
C MET A 579 -0.72 1.23 23.32
N LEU A 580 0.13 0.72 22.42
CA LEU A 580 0.59 -0.67 22.44
C LEU A 580 1.33 -1.02 23.73
N LYS A 581 2.19 -0.13 24.24
CA LYS A 581 2.88 -0.34 25.52
C LYS A 581 1.95 -0.41 26.74
N ARG A 582 0.76 0.20 26.68
CA ARG A 582 -0.24 0.11 27.74
C ARG A 582 -1.06 -1.17 27.71
N VAL A 583 -1.23 -1.77 26.54
CA VAL A 583 -2.00 -3.01 26.35
C VAL A 583 -1.17 -4.26 26.71
N VAL A 584 0.15 -4.19 26.56
CA VAL A 584 1.08 -5.29 26.89
C VAL A 584 1.45 -5.31 28.38
N ARG A 585 1.19 -4.24 29.12
CA ARG A 585 1.27 -4.18 30.60
C ARG A 585 -0.09 -4.55 31.22
#